data_5958c215065dfbe72a73586b2c5f4576
#
_entry.id   5958c215065dfbe72a73586b2c5f4576
#
_cell.length_a   1.000
_cell.length_b   1.000
_cell.length_c   1.000
_cell.angle_alpha   90.00
_cell.angle_beta   90.00
_cell.angle_gamma   90.00
#
_symmetry.space_group_name_H-M   'P 1'
#
loop_
_entity.id
_entity.type
_entity.pdbx_description
1 polymer ?
#
loop_
_entity_poly.entity_id
_entity_poly.type
_entity_poly.pdbx_seq_one_letter_code
_entity_poly.pdbx_strand_id
1 'polypeptide(L)'
;QTITVTLEDALAPEITALPGVGGVGNTAVKTLAEGSAAVHTFTASDETDVFWSLNGGTDADLFEINQNTGELTFKTTDNAPNGDPYAAPSYKDPTAGDYQDGDNQYEVIIRASDSSNAGEGHFTDVTLNIEVTDAIAPEIVGPSGDAGDATSAIALDEGVTMVADMAANDTSNVMWDISGGANAGDFIISADGELRFKQEMAYARPTDDGNGDVDNSANEYEVIVRATDESGLESTQTITVTLEDALAPEITAL
;
A
#
# COMPACT_ATOMS: atom_id res chain seq x y z
N GLN A 1 -62.97 -35.76 -3.79
CA GLN A 1 -61.51 -36.01 -3.74
C GLN A 1 -60.78 -34.71 -3.86
N THR A 2 -60.04 -34.34 -2.82
CA THR A 2 -59.23 -33.12 -2.84
C THR A 2 -57.83 -33.51 -3.36
N ILE A 3 -57.35 -32.85 -4.38
CA ILE A 3 -56.00 -33.01 -4.88
C ILE A 3 -55.21 -31.82 -4.34
N THR A 4 -54.18 -32.05 -3.57
CA THR A 4 -53.22 -31.03 -3.15
C THR A 4 -52.03 -31.08 -4.11
N VAL A 5 -51.73 -30.01 -4.78
CA VAL A 5 -50.54 -29.84 -5.60
C VAL A 5 -49.59 -28.96 -4.82
N THR A 6 -48.41 -29.46 -4.51
CA THR A 6 -47.33 -28.70 -3.93
C THR A 6 -46.38 -28.32 -5.09
N LEU A 7 -46.11 -27.06 -5.24
CA LEU A 7 -45.05 -26.58 -6.13
C LEU A 7 -43.76 -26.59 -5.31
N GLU A 8 -42.74 -27.21 -5.86
CA GLU A 8 -41.39 -27.18 -5.29
C GLU A 8 -40.54 -26.18 -6.12
N ASP A 9 -39.66 -25.46 -5.46
CA ASP A 9 -38.69 -24.64 -6.11
C ASP A 9 -37.74 -25.54 -6.93
N ALA A 10 -37.48 -25.15 -8.18
CA ALA A 10 -36.69 -25.93 -9.12
C ALA A 10 -35.60 -25.06 -9.78
N LEU A 11 -35.45 -23.81 -9.37
CA LEU A 11 -34.50 -22.85 -9.92
C LEU A 11 -33.36 -22.59 -8.93
N ALA A 12 -32.18 -22.42 -9.43
CA ALA A 12 -31.03 -21.98 -8.64
C ALA A 12 -31.05 -20.46 -8.50
N PRO A 13 -30.57 -19.91 -7.37
CA PRO A 13 -30.40 -18.46 -7.21
C PRO A 13 -29.61 -17.84 -8.34
N GLU A 14 -30.04 -16.69 -8.84
CA GLU A 14 -29.30 -15.90 -9.82
C GLU A 14 -28.47 -14.83 -9.11
N ILE A 15 -27.14 -14.91 -9.19
CA ILE A 15 -26.24 -13.90 -8.62
C ILE A 15 -26.33 -12.64 -9.47
N THR A 16 -26.78 -11.53 -8.86
CA THR A 16 -27.13 -10.28 -9.57
C THR A 16 -26.08 -9.18 -9.47
N ALA A 17 -25.25 -9.19 -8.42
CA ALA A 17 -24.15 -8.24 -8.26
C ALA A 17 -22.81 -8.97 -8.31
N LEU A 18 -22.13 -8.86 -9.43
CA LEU A 18 -20.76 -9.35 -9.62
C LEU A 18 -19.80 -8.16 -9.65
N PRO A 19 -18.65 -8.23 -8.97
CA PRO A 19 -17.63 -7.22 -9.08
C PRO A 19 -16.96 -7.26 -10.47
N GLY A 20 -16.58 -6.09 -10.99
CA GLY A 20 -15.86 -5.98 -12.25
C GLY A 20 -16.75 -6.02 -13.50
N VAL A 21 -16.20 -5.52 -14.60
CA VAL A 21 -16.85 -5.50 -15.91
C VAL A 21 -16.16 -6.53 -16.81
N GLY A 22 -16.90 -7.57 -17.20
CA GLY A 22 -16.46 -8.44 -18.29
C GLY A 22 -16.22 -9.91 -17.96
N GLY A 23 -16.80 -10.43 -16.88
CA GLY A 23 -16.82 -11.88 -16.65
C GLY A 23 -17.60 -12.58 -17.78
N VAL A 24 -16.91 -13.36 -18.60
CA VAL A 24 -17.56 -14.27 -19.54
C VAL A 24 -17.85 -15.56 -18.78
N GLY A 25 -19.12 -15.86 -18.55
CA GLY A 25 -19.54 -17.02 -17.76
C GLY A 25 -19.60 -16.69 -16.25
N ASN A 26 -19.34 -17.69 -15.41
CA ASN A 26 -19.40 -17.58 -13.96
C ASN A 26 -18.08 -17.12 -13.33
N THR A 27 -17.40 -16.15 -13.94
CA THR A 27 -16.13 -15.61 -13.44
C THR A 27 -16.24 -14.08 -13.29
N ALA A 28 -15.84 -13.57 -12.14
CA ALA A 28 -15.77 -12.14 -11.84
C ALA A 28 -14.32 -11.74 -11.49
N VAL A 29 -14.00 -10.47 -11.64
CA VAL A 29 -12.69 -9.91 -11.29
C VAL A 29 -12.89 -8.71 -10.36
N LYS A 30 -12.06 -8.60 -9.32
CA LYS A 30 -12.07 -7.51 -8.36
C LYS A 30 -10.65 -7.01 -8.14
N THR A 31 -10.42 -5.72 -8.38
CA THR A 31 -9.20 -5.04 -7.90
C THR A 31 -9.47 -4.50 -6.50
N LEU A 32 -8.54 -4.72 -5.59
CA LEU A 32 -8.60 -4.32 -4.20
C LEU A 32 -7.31 -3.62 -3.80
N ALA A 33 -7.43 -2.48 -3.13
CA ALA A 33 -6.29 -1.82 -2.52
C ALA A 33 -5.76 -2.66 -1.35
N GLU A 34 -4.44 -2.74 -1.20
CA GLU A 34 -3.84 -3.37 -0.03
C GLU A 34 -4.36 -2.75 1.27
N GLY A 35 -4.29 -3.49 2.36
CA GLY A 35 -4.82 -3.06 3.65
C GLY A 35 -6.34 -3.15 3.78
N SER A 36 -7.07 -3.53 2.72
CA SER A 36 -8.53 -3.73 2.75
C SER A 36 -8.91 -5.17 3.06
N ALA A 37 -9.55 -5.42 4.20
CA ALA A 37 -10.08 -6.74 4.52
C ALA A 37 -11.41 -7.03 3.79
N ALA A 38 -12.25 -6.02 3.56
CA ALA A 38 -13.53 -6.18 2.89
C ALA A 38 -13.35 -6.31 1.37
N VAL A 39 -13.84 -7.40 0.79
CA VAL A 39 -13.70 -7.70 -0.63
C VAL A 39 -14.93 -7.28 -1.42
N HIS A 40 -16.08 -7.87 -1.12
CA HIS A 40 -17.32 -7.62 -1.86
C HIS A 40 -18.54 -8.12 -1.06
N THR A 41 -19.72 -7.52 -1.35
CA THR A 41 -21.01 -8.03 -0.88
C THR A 41 -21.79 -8.54 -2.09
N PHE A 42 -22.01 -9.85 -2.14
CA PHE A 42 -22.79 -10.49 -3.19
C PHE A 42 -24.27 -10.32 -2.94
N THR A 43 -25.04 -10.24 -4.03
CA THR A 43 -26.51 -10.30 -4.00
C THR A 43 -27.00 -11.30 -5.03
N ALA A 44 -28.09 -11.95 -4.72
CA ALA A 44 -28.76 -12.86 -5.66
C ALA A 44 -30.27 -12.67 -5.58
N SER A 45 -30.97 -13.08 -6.63
CA SER A 45 -32.42 -13.16 -6.68
C SER A 45 -32.86 -14.62 -6.74
N ASP A 46 -33.88 -14.95 -5.94
CA ASP A 46 -34.52 -16.23 -5.90
C ASP A 46 -35.95 -16.07 -5.38
N GLU A 47 -36.78 -17.10 -5.51
CA GLU A 47 -38.15 -17.19 -4.90
C GLU A 47 -38.08 -17.50 -3.43
N THR A 48 -36.96 -18.04 -2.95
CA THR A 48 -36.69 -18.43 -1.56
C THR A 48 -35.53 -17.63 -0.97
N ASP A 49 -35.22 -17.86 0.31
CA ASP A 49 -34.07 -17.26 0.97
C ASP A 49 -32.76 -17.76 0.33
N VAL A 50 -31.80 -16.88 0.10
CA VAL A 50 -30.49 -17.23 -0.44
C VAL A 50 -29.45 -17.28 0.67
N PHE A 51 -28.66 -18.37 0.65
CA PHE A 51 -27.57 -18.61 1.59
C PHE A 51 -26.24 -18.66 0.85
N TRP A 52 -25.22 -18.06 1.46
CA TRP A 52 -23.90 -17.92 0.87
C TRP A 52 -22.89 -18.85 1.54
N SER A 53 -22.01 -19.43 0.74
CA SER A 53 -20.88 -20.23 1.23
C SER A 53 -19.69 -20.15 0.28
N LEU A 54 -18.50 -20.53 0.78
CA LEU A 54 -17.33 -20.76 -0.06
C LEU A 54 -17.35 -22.21 -0.55
N ASN A 55 -17.15 -22.41 -1.85
CA ASN A 55 -17.16 -23.73 -2.49
C ASN A 55 -15.82 -24.08 -3.15
N GLY A 56 -14.69 -23.56 -2.65
CA GLY A 56 -13.35 -23.80 -3.16
C GLY A 56 -12.71 -22.54 -3.75
N GLY A 57 -11.75 -22.74 -4.60
CA GLY A 57 -10.78 -21.76 -5.06
C GLY A 57 -9.43 -22.04 -4.42
N THR A 58 -8.36 -21.62 -5.09
CA THR A 58 -6.99 -21.86 -4.65
C THR A 58 -6.75 -21.27 -3.26
N ASP A 59 -7.36 -20.11 -2.98
CA ASP A 59 -7.12 -19.31 -1.78
C ASP A 59 -8.33 -19.23 -0.85
N ALA A 60 -9.30 -20.14 -1.00
CA ALA A 60 -10.55 -20.12 -0.22
C ALA A 60 -10.32 -20.10 1.30
N ASP A 61 -9.23 -20.68 1.77
CA ASP A 61 -8.89 -20.74 3.19
C ASP A 61 -8.54 -19.36 3.78
N LEU A 62 -8.23 -18.37 2.94
CA LEU A 62 -7.93 -17.00 3.34
C LEU A 62 -9.18 -16.15 3.54
N PHE A 63 -10.34 -16.64 3.11
CA PHE A 63 -11.58 -15.87 3.08
C PHE A 63 -12.63 -16.41 4.04
N GLU A 64 -13.53 -15.54 4.41
CA GLU A 64 -14.80 -15.89 5.03
C GLU A 64 -15.96 -15.16 4.32
N ILE A 65 -17.12 -15.78 4.28
CA ILE A 65 -18.34 -15.18 3.74
C ILE A 65 -19.46 -15.27 4.77
N ASN A 66 -20.18 -14.19 4.94
CA ASN A 66 -21.35 -14.19 5.79
C ASN A 66 -22.50 -14.90 5.06
N GLN A 67 -22.95 -16.03 5.63
CA GLN A 67 -23.99 -16.90 5.04
C GLN A 67 -25.29 -16.17 4.69
N ASN A 68 -25.65 -15.12 5.44
CA ASN A 68 -26.95 -14.46 5.28
C ASN A 68 -26.85 -13.15 4.48
N THR A 69 -25.69 -12.47 4.53
CA THR A 69 -25.53 -11.17 3.89
C THR A 69 -24.74 -11.21 2.58
N GLY A 70 -24.00 -12.29 2.31
CA GLY A 70 -23.14 -12.41 1.15
C GLY A 70 -21.88 -11.55 1.23
N GLU A 71 -21.55 -11.01 2.40
CA GLU A 71 -20.34 -10.23 2.62
C GLU A 71 -19.12 -11.15 2.66
N LEU A 72 -18.21 -10.97 1.68
CA LEU A 72 -16.93 -11.66 1.57
C LEU A 72 -15.82 -10.76 2.13
N THR A 73 -15.02 -11.33 3.02
CA THR A 73 -13.87 -10.64 3.63
C THR A 73 -12.65 -11.56 3.66
N PHE A 74 -11.46 -10.98 3.70
CA PHE A 74 -10.29 -11.73 4.16
C PHE A 74 -10.46 -12.01 5.66
N LYS A 75 -10.00 -13.18 6.10
CA LYS A 75 -9.99 -13.53 7.52
C LYS A 75 -9.01 -12.64 8.27
N THR A 76 -9.49 -11.94 9.30
CA THR A 76 -8.68 -11.01 10.08
C THR A 76 -8.28 -11.53 11.46
N THR A 77 -8.66 -12.77 11.82
CA THR A 77 -8.45 -13.35 13.14
C THR A 77 -7.80 -14.73 13.12
N ASP A 78 -6.86 -14.91 13.98
CA ASP A 78 -6.23 -16.03 14.72
C ASP A 78 -6.31 -17.48 14.24
N ASN A 79 -6.82 -17.81 13.09
CA ASN A 79 -6.86 -19.18 12.57
C ASN A 79 -5.99 -19.38 11.32
N ALA A 80 -4.92 -18.58 11.19
CA ALA A 80 -3.90 -18.89 10.20
C ALA A 80 -3.27 -20.23 10.52
N PRO A 81 -3.12 -21.13 9.54
CA PRO A 81 -2.43 -22.40 9.75
C PRO A 81 -1.02 -22.26 10.31
N ASN A 82 -0.42 -21.05 10.25
CA ASN A 82 0.94 -20.75 10.70
C ASN A 82 1.01 -19.87 11.96
N GLY A 83 -0.13 -19.51 12.56
CA GLY A 83 -0.15 -18.68 13.77
C GLY A 83 0.09 -17.19 13.54
N ASP A 84 0.10 -16.74 12.29
CA ASP A 84 0.18 -15.32 11.94
C ASP A 84 -1.26 -14.76 11.79
N PRO A 85 -1.63 -13.68 12.51
CA PRO A 85 -2.94 -13.07 12.28
C PRO A 85 -2.99 -12.58 10.84
N TYR A 86 -3.99 -13.05 10.07
CA TYR A 86 -4.22 -12.52 8.73
C TYR A 86 -4.46 -11.03 8.84
N ALA A 87 -3.43 -10.27 8.54
CA ALA A 87 -3.59 -8.86 8.23
C ALA A 87 -4.37 -8.76 6.90
N ALA A 88 -5.05 -7.66 6.68
CA ALA A 88 -5.51 -7.30 5.35
C ALA A 88 -4.34 -7.48 4.37
N PRO A 89 -4.58 -7.94 3.12
CA PRO A 89 -3.50 -8.33 2.22
C PRO A 89 -2.53 -7.17 2.01
N SER A 90 -1.24 -7.45 2.12
CA SER A 90 -0.15 -6.52 1.83
C SER A 90 0.36 -6.78 0.42
N TYR A 91 0.63 -5.74 -0.34
CA TYR A 91 1.19 -5.87 -1.68
C TYR A 91 2.65 -6.38 -1.67
N LYS A 92 3.43 -6.03 -0.65
CA LYS A 92 4.85 -6.44 -0.53
C LYS A 92 5.05 -7.85 -0.07
N ASP A 93 4.18 -8.32 0.82
CA ASP A 93 4.30 -9.65 1.39
C ASP A 93 3.03 -10.45 1.10
N PRO A 94 2.78 -10.74 -0.20
CA PRO A 94 1.66 -11.57 -0.60
C PRO A 94 1.78 -12.97 0.01
N THR A 95 2.98 -13.40 0.43
CA THR A 95 3.20 -14.68 1.11
C THR A 95 2.64 -14.72 2.52
N ALA A 96 2.40 -13.57 3.16
CA ALA A 96 1.70 -13.51 4.44
C ALA A 96 0.20 -13.89 4.31
N GLY A 97 -0.31 -13.89 3.09
CA GLY A 97 -1.69 -14.24 2.79
C GLY A 97 -1.86 -15.18 1.59
N ASP A 98 -0.96 -15.12 0.63
CA ASP A 98 -0.98 -15.93 -0.58
C ASP A 98 -0.09 -17.18 -0.39
N TYR A 99 -0.73 -18.30 -0.23
CA TYR A 99 -0.08 -19.57 0.02
C TYR A 99 0.59 -20.20 -1.22
N GLN A 100 0.35 -19.67 -2.41
CA GLN A 100 0.63 -20.43 -3.62
C GLN A 100 1.79 -19.87 -4.46
N ASP A 101 1.86 -18.58 -4.72
CA ASP A 101 2.78 -18.05 -5.73
C ASP A 101 3.30 -16.62 -5.51
N GLY A 102 2.77 -15.86 -4.56
CA GLY A 102 3.25 -14.53 -4.21
C GLY A 102 3.01 -13.47 -5.29
N ASP A 103 1.92 -13.59 -6.05
CA ASP A 103 1.63 -12.74 -7.21
C ASP A 103 0.56 -11.66 -6.96
N ASN A 104 0.08 -11.51 -5.71
CA ASN A 104 -1.02 -10.62 -5.33
C ASN A 104 -2.37 -10.94 -5.99
N GLN A 105 -2.53 -12.16 -6.50
CA GLN A 105 -3.76 -12.66 -7.10
C GLN A 105 -4.35 -13.76 -6.25
N TYR A 106 -5.66 -13.71 -6.03
CA TYR A 106 -6.38 -14.66 -5.19
C TYR A 106 -7.59 -15.18 -5.94
N GLU A 107 -7.87 -16.47 -5.78
CA GLU A 107 -9.04 -17.12 -6.37
C GLU A 107 -9.92 -17.75 -5.29
N VAL A 108 -11.20 -17.42 -5.30
CA VAL A 108 -12.22 -18.02 -4.42
C VAL A 108 -13.49 -18.30 -5.20
N ILE A 109 -14.14 -19.44 -4.92
CA ILE A 109 -15.43 -19.82 -5.50
C ILE A 109 -16.53 -19.58 -4.48
N ILE A 110 -17.46 -18.70 -4.82
CA ILE A 110 -18.61 -18.31 -4.02
C ILE A 110 -19.83 -19.07 -4.51
N ARG A 111 -20.61 -19.64 -3.59
CA ARG A 111 -21.86 -20.31 -3.86
C ARG A 111 -23.05 -19.56 -3.27
N ALA A 112 -24.07 -19.31 -4.10
CA ALA A 112 -25.41 -18.95 -3.67
C ALA A 112 -26.31 -20.20 -3.73
N SER A 113 -27.02 -20.52 -2.65
CA SER A 113 -27.91 -21.69 -2.56
C SER A 113 -29.26 -21.28 -1.96
N ASP A 114 -30.33 -21.93 -2.39
CA ASP A 114 -31.68 -21.83 -1.81
C ASP A 114 -31.83 -22.66 -0.52
N SER A 115 -30.78 -23.36 -0.11
CA SER A 115 -30.76 -24.19 1.12
C SER A 115 -29.63 -23.72 2.05
N SER A 116 -29.95 -23.61 3.35
CA SER A 116 -28.96 -23.33 4.40
C SER A 116 -27.99 -24.49 4.67
N ASN A 117 -28.32 -25.70 4.16
CA ASN A 117 -27.49 -26.89 4.32
C ASN A 117 -26.53 -27.01 3.14
N ALA A 118 -25.23 -27.01 3.41
CA ALA A 118 -24.21 -27.18 2.37
C ALA A 118 -24.41 -28.46 1.56
N GLY A 119 -24.52 -28.33 0.24
CA GLY A 119 -24.71 -29.46 -0.68
C GLY A 119 -26.14 -29.93 -0.90
N GLU A 120 -27.12 -29.26 -0.30
CA GLU A 120 -28.57 -29.47 -0.55
C GLU A 120 -29.13 -28.29 -1.34
N GLY A 121 -30.27 -28.48 -2.01
CA GLY A 121 -30.95 -27.45 -2.79
C GLY A 121 -30.31 -27.17 -4.15
N HIS A 122 -30.79 -26.10 -4.80
CA HIS A 122 -30.25 -25.61 -6.05
C HIS A 122 -29.20 -24.51 -5.76
N PHE A 123 -28.18 -24.39 -6.58
CA PHE A 123 -27.11 -23.45 -6.33
C PHE A 123 -26.51 -22.91 -7.62
N THR A 124 -25.91 -21.72 -7.49
CA THR A 124 -25.07 -21.08 -8.53
C THR A 124 -23.72 -20.75 -7.93
N ASP A 125 -22.66 -21.15 -8.64
CA ASP A 125 -21.28 -20.85 -8.27
C ASP A 125 -20.72 -19.72 -9.14
N VAL A 126 -19.89 -18.87 -8.55
CA VAL A 126 -19.10 -17.87 -9.25
C VAL A 126 -17.64 -17.94 -8.78
N THR A 127 -16.70 -17.95 -9.70
CA THR A 127 -15.28 -17.79 -9.40
C THR A 127 -14.97 -16.29 -9.35
N LEU A 128 -14.41 -15.84 -8.23
CA LEU A 128 -13.91 -14.48 -8.08
C LEU A 128 -12.38 -14.50 -8.07
N ASN A 129 -11.79 -13.80 -9.03
CA ASN A 129 -10.38 -13.47 -9.05
C ASN A 129 -10.19 -12.07 -8.44
N ILE A 130 -9.31 -11.97 -7.45
CA ILE A 130 -9.01 -10.73 -6.75
C ILE A 130 -7.56 -10.37 -7.06
N GLU A 131 -7.32 -9.13 -7.48
CA GLU A 131 -5.99 -8.56 -7.67
C GLU A 131 -5.78 -7.48 -6.61
N VAL A 132 -4.79 -7.69 -5.74
CA VAL A 132 -4.38 -6.67 -4.74
C VAL A 132 -3.37 -5.74 -5.37
N THR A 133 -3.62 -4.44 -5.24
CA THR A 133 -2.75 -3.38 -5.77
C THR A 133 -2.16 -2.55 -4.64
N ASP A 134 -0.96 -2.08 -4.85
CA ASP A 134 -0.31 -1.09 -4.01
C ASP A 134 -1.14 0.21 -4.00
N ALA A 135 -1.39 0.73 -2.82
CA ALA A 135 -2.19 1.95 -2.60
C ALA A 135 -1.61 2.83 -1.49
N ILE A 136 -0.44 2.49 -0.96
CA ILE A 136 0.21 3.17 0.14
C ILE A 136 1.49 3.84 -0.38
N ALA A 137 1.55 5.17 -0.29
CA ALA A 137 2.75 5.92 -0.68
C ALA A 137 3.90 5.69 0.30
N PRO A 138 5.16 5.78 -0.15
CA PRO A 138 6.33 5.60 0.69
C PRO A 138 6.35 6.54 1.91
N GLU A 139 6.63 6.02 3.10
CA GLU A 139 6.87 6.84 4.28
C GLU A 139 8.37 7.16 4.40
N ILE A 140 8.74 8.40 4.11
CA ILE A 140 10.15 8.83 4.14
C ILE A 140 10.69 8.80 5.57
N VAL A 141 11.85 8.17 5.76
CA VAL A 141 12.62 8.21 7.00
C VAL A 141 13.77 9.19 6.78
N GLY A 142 13.65 10.37 7.35
CA GLY A 142 14.62 11.44 7.26
C GLY A 142 15.79 11.30 8.25
N PRO A 143 16.76 12.22 8.21
CA PRO A 143 17.86 12.25 9.17
C PRO A 143 17.41 12.53 10.61
N SER A 144 16.20 13.04 10.82
CA SER A 144 15.58 13.24 12.14
C SER A 144 14.06 13.13 12.03
N GLY A 145 13.38 12.98 13.18
CA GLY A 145 11.93 12.81 13.25
C GLY A 145 11.47 11.37 13.06
N ASP A 146 10.18 11.19 12.94
CA ASP A 146 9.54 9.90 12.70
C ASP A 146 9.34 9.65 11.19
N ALA A 147 9.13 8.39 10.81
CA ALA A 147 8.79 8.04 9.42
C ALA A 147 7.49 8.75 9.00
N GLY A 148 7.48 9.29 7.77
CA GLY A 148 6.34 10.01 7.23
C GLY A 148 6.23 11.48 7.67
N ASP A 149 7.13 11.97 8.51
CA ASP A 149 7.18 13.40 8.86
C ASP A 149 7.42 14.26 7.61
N ALA A 150 6.70 15.36 7.49
CA ALA A 150 6.84 16.27 6.35
C ALA A 150 8.16 17.06 6.33
N THR A 151 8.84 17.13 7.47
CA THR A 151 10.09 17.90 7.65
C THR A 151 11.11 17.11 8.47
N SER A 152 12.38 17.32 8.17
CA SER A 152 13.51 16.75 8.89
C SER A 152 14.65 17.76 8.94
N ALA A 153 15.58 17.63 9.88
CA ALA A 153 16.72 18.54 10.03
C ALA A 153 17.99 17.80 10.41
N ILE A 154 19.12 18.34 9.97
CA ILE A 154 20.45 17.82 10.30
C ILE A 154 21.44 18.96 10.40
N ALA A 155 22.36 18.88 11.37
CA ALA A 155 23.53 19.76 11.44
C ALA A 155 24.76 19.02 10.88
N LEU A 156 25.58 19.72 10.10
CA LEU A 156 26.79 19.18 9.46
C LEU A 156 27.95 20.13 9.66
N ASP A 157 29.13 19.57 9.89
CA ASP A 157 30.36 20.32 9.86
C ASP A 157 30.63 20.86 8.45
N GLU A 158 31.19 22.06 8.34
CA GLU A 158 31.65 22.57 7.05
C GLU A 158 32.66 21.63 6.38
N GLY A 159 32.64 21.60 5.05
CA GLY A 159 33.48 20.68 4.26
C GLY A 159 32.92 19.28 4.10
N VAL A 160 31.87 18.90 4.86
CA VAL A 160 31.19 17.61 4.70
C VAL A 160 30.17 17.71 3.55
N THR A 161 30.27 16.78 2.59
CA THR A 161 29.33 16.74 1.47
C THR A 161 28.19 15.75 1.65
N MET A 162 28.41 14.66 2.42
CA MET A 162 27.38 13.68 2.70
C MET A 162 26.36 14.26 3.69
N VAL A 163 25.09 14.34 3.28
CA VAL A 163 24.01 14.86 4.11
C VAL A 163 23.31 13.71 4.84
N ALA A 164 22.75 12.79 4.11
CA ALA A 164 22.03 11.65 4.69
C ALA A 164 21.90 10.50 3.68
N ASP A 165 21.80 9.29 4.19
CA ASP A 165 21.22 8.14 3.49
C ASP A 165 19.71 8.15 3.78
N MET A 166 18.92 8.52 2.79
CA MET A 166 17.46 8.52 2.89
C MET A 166 16.92 7.11 2.79
N ALA A 167 15.95 6.80 3.60
CA ALA A 167 15.24 5.54 3.56
C ALA A 167 13.73 5.81 3.48
N ALA A 168 12.97 4.81 3.09
CA ALA A 168 11.52 4.86 3.15
C ALA A 168 10.96 3.51 3.60
N ASN A 169 9.89 3.55 4.40
CA ASN A 169 9.07 2.38 4.67
C ASN A 169 8.05 2.28 3.55
N ASP A 170 8.18 1.24 2.76
CA ASP A 170 7.30 0.96 1.65
C ASP A 170 7.25 -0.53 1.36
N THR A 171 6.22 -0.94 0.63
CA THR A 171 6.01 -2.32 0.21
C THR A 171 6.72 -2.64 -1.09
N SER A 172 7.10 -1.63 -1.89
CA SER A 172 7.82 -1.77 -3.15
C SER A 172 9.19 -1.08 -3.14
N ASN A 173 9.95 -1.17 -4.22
CA ASN A 173 11.20 -0.44 -4.33
C ASN A 173 10.92 1.05 -4.54
N VAL A 174 11.70 1.89 -3.87
CA VAL A 174 11.56 3.33 -3.91
C VAL A 174 12.70 3.97 -4.71
N MET A 175 12.35 4.90 -5.58
CA MET A 175 13.28 5.77 -6.30
C MET A 175 13.26 7.17 -5.71
N TRP A 176 14.42 7.82 -5.72
CA TRP A 176 14.61 9.11 -5.12
C TRP A 176 14.94 10.20 -6.15
N ASP A 177 14.35 11.38 -5.95
CA ASP A 177 14.77 12.58 -6.66
C ASP A 177 14.64 13.84 -5.77
N ILE A 178 15.11 14.98 -6.28
CA ILE A 178 14.93 16.29 -5.67
C ILE A 178 13.77 16.97 -6.39
N SER A 179 12.70 17.23 -5.66
CA SER A 179 11.48 17.85 -6.18
C SER A 179 11.44 19.36 -5.99
N GLY A 180 12.30 19.94 -5.11
CA GLY A 180 12.30 21.37 -4.82
C GLY A 180 13.17 21.73 -3.61
N GLY A 181 12.86 22.87 -2.99
CA GLY A 181 13.58 23.50 -1.90
C GLY A 181 14.33 24.74 -2.37
N ALA A 182 14.52 25.71 -1.47
CA ALA A 182 15.18 26.98 -1.79
C ALA A 182 16.58 26.77 -2.35
N ASN A 183 17.31 25.78 -1.84
CA ASN A 183 18.68 25.46 -2.19
C ASN A 183 18.81 24.15 -2.99
N ALA A 184 17.75 23.66 -3.63
CA ALA A 184 17.76 22.41 -4.41
C ALA A 184 18.92 22.34 -5.43
N GLY A 185 19.37 23.49 -5.93
CA GLY A 185 20.49 23.58 -6.86
C GLY A 185 21.84 23.14 -6.30
N ASP A 186 22.01 23.16 -4.98
CA ASP A 186 23.26 22.80 -4.29
C ASP A 186 23.35 21.30 -3.95
N PHE A 187 22.26 20.55 -4.12
CA PHE A 187 22.17 19.13 -3.76
C PHE A 187 22.08 18.21 -4.96
N ILE A 188 22.50 16.98 -4.74
CA ILE A 188 22.22 15.81 -5.57
C ILE A 188 21.72 14.68 -4.68
N ILE A 189 20.89 13.82 -5.23
CA ILE A 189 20.50 12.57 -4.59
C ILE A 189 20.68 11.41 -5.58
N SER A 190 21.17 10.27 -5.10
CA SER A 190 21.25 9.07 -5.92
C SER A 190 19.90 8.36 -5.98
N ALA A 191 19.74 7.41 -6.91
CA ALA A 191 18.55 6.58 -6.99
C ALA A 191 18.35 5.74 -5.71
N ASP A 192 19.42 5.42 -4.98
CA ASP A 192 19.42 4.66 -3.75
C ASP A 192 19.19 5.53 -2.48
N GLY A 193 18.98 6.84 -2.65
CA GLY A 193 18.66 7.76 -1.53
C GLY A 193 19.85 8.48 -0.91
N GLU A 194 21.06 8.37 -1.47
CA GLU A 194 22.22 9.09 -0.93
C GLU A 194 22.15 10.59 -1.29
N LEU A 195 21.77 11.41 -0.29
CA LEU A 195 21.67 12.87 -0.42
C LEU A 195 23.01 13.53 -0.09
N ARG A 196 23.50 14.38 -1.00
CA ARG A 196 24.79 15.07 -0.88
C ARG A 196 24.71 16.52 -1.36
N PHE A 197 25.57 17.38 -0.79
CA PHE A 197 25.94 18.61 -1.46
C PHE A 197 26.76 18.30 -2.73
N LYS A 198 26.59 19.10 -3.78
CA LYS A 198 27.38 19.00 -5.02
C LYS A 198 28.86 19.38 -4.85
N GLN A 199 29.14 20.16 -3.81
CA GLN A 199 30.48 20.64 -3.47
C GLN A 199 30.61 20.80 -1.95
N GLU A 200 31.83 20.91 -1.46
CA GLU A 200 32.09 21.26 -0.08
C GLU A 200 31.55 22.66 0.23
N MET A 201 30.80 22.81 1.30
CA MET A 201 30.25 24.06 1.78
C MET A 201 31.16 24.65 2.88
N ALA A 202 31.38 25.97 2.87
CA ALA A 202 32.20 26.63 3.85
C ALA A 202 31.34 27.55 4.72
N TYR A 203 31.45 27.40 6.02
CA TYR A 203 30.69 28.18 7.00
C TYR A 203 30.96 29.72 6.87
N ALA A 204 32.20 30.09 6.65
CA ALA A 204 32.59 31.49 6.50
C ALA A 204 32.21 32.12 5.14
N ARG A 205 31.75 31.32 4.19
CA ARG A 205 31.33 31.76 2.84
C ARG A 205 30.13 30.95 2.39
N PRO A 206 28.98 31.15 3.04
CA PRO A 206 27.79 30.45 2.62
C PRO A 206 27.49 30.79 1.16
N THR A 207 27.18 29.77 0.36
CA THR A 207 26.69 29.93 -1.01
C THR A 207 25.21 30.28 -1.04
N ASP A 208 24.56 30.11 0.08
CA ASP A 208 23.24 30.62 0.32
C ASP A 208 23.32 32.15 0.47
N ASP A 209 23.08 32.87 -0.62
CA ASP A 209 23.11 34.33 -0.68
C ASP A 209 21.75 34.97 -0.29
N GLY A 210 20.86 34.20 0.30
CA GLY A 210 19.52 34.65 0.70
C GLY A 210 18.59 34.92 -0.48
N ASN A 211 18.93 34.47 -1.69
CA ASN A 211 18.15 34.72 -2.89
C ASN A 211 17.07 33.65 -3.09
N GLY A 212 16.17 33.51 -2.14
CA GLY A 212 15.07 32.58 -2.18
C GLY A 212 14.67 32.07 -0.80
N ASP A 213 15.54 32.30 0.17
CA ASP A 213 15.22 32.01 1.56
C ASP A 213 14.47 33.21 2.18
N VAL A 214 13.31 32.93 2.77
CA VAL A 214 12.46 33.93 3.41
C VAL A 214 12.99 34.39 4.76
N ASP A 215 13.94 33.70 5.38
CA ASP A 215 14.49 34.02 6.69
C ASP A 215 15.92 34.55 6.67
N ASN A 216 16.64 34.49 5.52
CA ASN A 216 17.98 35.00 5.32
C ASN A 216 19.01 34.47 6.35
N SER A 217 18.83 33.21 6.80
CA SER A 217 19.77 32.54 7.67
C SER A 217 20.94 31.97 6.85
N ALA A 218 22.07 32.62 6.92
CA ALA A 218 23.30 32.12 6.34
C ALA A 218 23.65 30.77 6.97
N ASN A 219 24.14 29.81 6.17
CA ASN A 219 24.47 28.45 6.60
C ASN A 219 23.26 27.51 6.89
N GLU A 220 22.06 27.89 6.47
CA GLU A 220 20.88 27.02 6.49
C GLU A 220 20.43 26.74 5.05
N TYR A 221 20.34 25.48 4.68
CA TYR A 221 20.07 25.03 3.32
C TYR A 221 18.83 24.14 3.31
N GLU A 222 17.89 24.43 2.43
CA GLU A 222 16.64 23.69 2.30
C GLU A 222 16.59 22.92 0.98
N VAL A 223 16.26 21.64 1.08
CA VAL A 223 15.99 20.76 -0.08
C VAL A 223 14.73 19.94 0.17
N ILE A 224 13.93 19.75 -0.86
CA ILE A 224 12.76 18.86 -0.82
C ILE A 224 13.10 17.60 -1.62
N VAL A 225 13.20 16.47 -0.92
CA VAL A 225 13.38 15.16 -1.52
C VAL A 225 12.02 14.52 -1.80
N ARG A 226 11.96 13.70 -2.83
CA ARG A 226 10.79 12.91 -3.18
C ARG A 226 11.16 11.45 -3.28
N ALA A 227 10.31 10.61 -2.70
CA ALA A 227 10.31 9.17 -2.81
C ALA A 227 9.15 8.76 -3.72
N THR A 228 9.41 7.95 -4.74
CA THR A 228 8.38 7.40 -5.65
C THR A 228 8.53 5.90 -5.69
N ASP A 229 7.44 5.16 -5.45
CA ASP A 229 7.40 3.71 -5.52
C ASP A 229 7.22 3.17 -6.96
N GLU A 230 7.20 1.85 -7.13
CA GLU A 230 6.99 1.20 -8.43
C GLU A 230 5.56 1.39 -8.97
N SER A 231 4.60 1.70 -8.09
CA SER A 231 3.21 1.98 -8.44
C SER A 231 2.98 3.44 -8.83
N GLY A 232 3.99 4.29 -8.65
CA GLY A 232 3.96 5.72 -8.97
C GLY A 232 3.35 6.57 -7.86
N LEU A 233 3.19 6.04 -6.64
CA LEU A 233 2.78 6.80 -5.49
C LEU A 233 3.98 7.58 -4.94
N GLU A 234 3.74 8.80 -4.47
CA GLU A 234 4.79 9.74 -4.13
C GLU A 234 4.63 10.30 -2.72
N SER A 235 5.77 10.49 -2.05
CA SER A 235 5.87 11.28 -0.82
C SER A 235 7.02 12.25 -0.91
N THR A 236 6.94 13.36 -0.19
CA THR A 236 7.99 14.38 -0.13
C THR A 236 8.34 14.74 1.30
N GLN A 237 9.61 15.08 1.54
CA GLN A 237 10.06 15.60 2.81
C GLN A 237 10.99 16.79 2.60
N THR A 238 10.78 17.85 3.37
CA THR A 238 11.69 19.00 3.41
C THR A 238 12.82 18.73 4.39
N ILE A 239 14.05 18.79 3.91
CA ILE A 239 15.27 18.62 4.72
C ILE A 239 15.91 19.99 4.92
N THR A 240 16.08 20.38 6.18
CA THR A 240 16.85 21.56 6.55
C THR A 240 18.24 21.13 7.02
N VAL A 241 19.28 21.62 6.35
CA VAL A 241 20.68 21.35 6.67
C VAL A 241 21.32 22.62 7.24
N THR A 242 21.78 22.56 8.49
CA THR A 242 22.49 23.65 9.13
C THR A 242 23.99 23.34 9.13
N LEU A 243 24.83 24.25 8.58
CA LEU A 243 26.29 24.10 8.68
C LEU A 243 26.79 24.63 10.01
N GLU A 244 27.75 23.89 10.58
CA GLU A 244 28.48 24.28 11.78
C GLU A 244 29.94 24.59 11.46
N ASP A 245 30.51 25.60 12.16
CA ASP A 245 31.95 25.93 12.06
C ASP A 245 32.75 24.85 12.80
N ALA A 246 33.45 24.03 12.04
CA ALA A 246 34.30 22.97 12.55
C ALA A 246 35.79 23.18 12.34
N LEU A 247 36.18 24.22 11.61
CA LEU A 247 37.58 24.51 11.31
C LEU A 247 38.21 25.42 12.37
N ALA A 248 39.34 24.97 12.96
CA ALA A 248 40.12 25.80 13.84
C ALA A 248 40.77 26.95 13.04
N PRO A 249 40.85 28.17 13.60
CA PRO A 249 41.50 29.28 12.93
C PRO A 249 42.95 28.96 12.60
N GLU A 250 43.35 29.14 11.34
CA GLU A 250 44.73 28.92 10.88
C GLU A 250 45.57 30.13 11.24
N ILE A 251 46.65 29.92 12.03
CA ILE A 251 47.63 30.95 12.35
C ILE A 251 48.53 31.14 11.13
N THR A 252 48.23 32.16 10.29
CA THR A 252 49.17 32.56 9.26
C THR A 252 50.34 33.30 9.92
N ALA A 253 51.57 32.77 9.75
CA ALA A 253 52.76 33.41 10.25
C ALA A 253 52.90 34.82 9.67
N LEU A 254 53.24 35.79 10.52
CA LEU A 254 53.58 37.16 10.13
C LEU A 254 54.90 37.22 9.39
#